data_dc21a6d09f04741a737f1b2bf4837313
#
_entry.id   dc21a6d09f04741a737f1b2bf4837313
#
_cell.length_a   1.000
_cell.length_b   1.000
_cell.length_c   1.000
_cell.angle_alpha   90.00
_cell.angle_beta   90.00
_cell.angle_gamma   90.00
#
_symmetry.space_group_name_H-M   'P 1'
#
loop_
_entity.id
_entity.type
_entity.pdbx_description
1 polymer ?
#
loop_
_entity_poly.entity_id
_entity_poly.type
_entity_poly.pdbx_seq_one_letter_code
_entity_poly.pdbx_strand_id
1 'polypeptide(L)'
;MATNEQIRDQTLVLMSRYQELITARRFDEWIELWADDAVCEFPFADPGRPSRLTGQAEILDYMKAYPETISIEGVQDLQLHPGLDPHVLVVELTIAGTAAQTGRPYNQQYVIIARARDGKLAHYREYWNPLVSAEAFAR
;
A
#
# COMPACT_ATOMS: atom_id res chain seq x y z
N MET A 1 -27.53 -5.73 10.83
CA MET A 1 -26.17 -6.25 10.83
C MET A 1 -25.73 -6.56 9.40
N ALA A 2 -24.55 -6.18 9.00
CA ALA A 2 -24.07 -6.41 7.65
C ALA A 2 -23.76 -7.90 7.41
N THR A 3 -24.11 -8.40 6.23
CA THR A 3 -23.77 -9.76 5.80
C THR A 3 -22.30 -9.83 5.40
N ASN A 4 -21.75 -11.05 5.31
CA ASN A 4 -20.37 -11.24 4.82
C ASN A 4 -20.19 -10.67 3.41
N GLU A 5 -21.18 -10.82 2.54
CA GLU A 5 -21.14 -10.24 1.20
C GLU A 5 -21.07 -8.71 1.23
N GLN A 6 -21.90 -8.07 2.07
CA GLN A 6 -21.87 -6.62 2.24
C GLN A 6 -20.54 -6.12 2.79
N ILE A 7 -19.97 -6.82 3.77
CA ILE A 7 -18.65 -6.49 4.34
C ILE A 7 -17.57 -6.64 3.27
N ARG A 8 -17.62 -7.72 2.48
CA ARG A 8 -16.64 -7.93 1.39
C ARG A 8 -16.71 -6.82 0.36
N ASP A 9 -17.93 -6.40 -0.02
CA ASP A 9 -18.13 -5.29 -0.95
C ASP A 9 -17.59 -3.98 -0.37
N GLN A 10 -17.79 -3.71 0.91
CA GLN A 10 -17.24 -2.54 1.61
C GLN A 10 -15.71 -2.57 1.60
N THR A 11 -15.11 -3.73 1.83
CA THR A 11 -13.65 -3.89 1.79
C THR A 11 -13.09 -3.62 0.39
N LEU A 12 -13.77 -4.12 -0.64
CA LEU A 12 -13.40 -3.86 -2.04
C LEU A 12 -13.49 -2.37 -2.38
N VAL A 13 -14.56 -1.69 -1.95
CA VAL A 13 -14.72 -0.25 -2.16
C VAL A 13 -13.63 0.53 -1.44
N LEU A 14 -13.32 0.17 -0.20
CA LEU A 14 -12.26 0.80 0.59
C LEU A 14 -10.91 0.72 -0.15
N MET A 15 -10.53 -0.45 -0.64
CA MET A 15 -9.25 -0.61 -1.33
C MET A 15 -9.23 -0.01 -2.73
N SER A 16 -10.36 0.06 -3.41
CA SER A 16 -10.47 0.80 -4.67
C SER A 16 -10.27 2.30 -4.44
N ARG A 17 -10.86 2.84 -3.38
CA ARG A 17 -10.67 4.24 -2.99
C ARG A 17 -9.21 4.50 -2.59
N TYR A 18 -8.59 3.56 -1.88
CA TYR A 18 -7.17 3.60 -1.54
C TYR A 18 -6.30 3.82 -2.78
N GLN A 19 -6.48 2.98 -3.79
CA GLN A 19 -5.71 3.05 -5.05
C GLN A 19 -5.95 4.36 -5.79
N GLU A 20 -7.18 4.79 -5.86
CA GLU A 20 -7.56 6.04 -6.52
C GLU A 20 -6.87 7.25 -5.89
N LEU A 21 -6.91 7.35 -4.57
CA LEU A 21 -6.34 8.49 -3.84
C LEU A 21 -4.82 8.49 -3.87
N ILE A 22 -4.19 7.31 -3.75
CA ILE A 22 -2.73 7.22 -3.78
C ILE A 22 -2.18 7.56 -5.18
N THR A 23 -2.85 7.11 -6.23
CA THR A 23 -2.49 7.43 -7.61
C THR A 23 -2.63 8.93 -7.90
N ALA A 24 -3.67 9.55 -7.35
CA ALA A 24 -3.90 11.00 -7.48
C ALA A 24 -3.01 11.83 -6.55
N ARG A 25 -2.23 11.20 -5.70
CA ARG A 25 -1.40 11.85 -4.67
C ARG A 25 -2.19 12.72 -3.69
N ARG A 26 -3.42 12.32 -3.41
CA ARG A 26 -4.31 13.01 -2.46
C ARG A 26 -4.14 12.40 -1.08
N PHE A 27 -2.96 12.59 -0.50
CA PHE A 27 -2.55 11.88 0.72
C PHE A 27 -3.34 12.29 1.97
N ASP A 28 -3.80 13.54 2.02
CA ASP A 28 -4.61 14.01 3.17
C ASP A 28 -6.00 13.36 3.19
N GLU A 29 -6.54 13.01 2.04
CA GLU A 29 -7.78 12.23 1.95
C GLU A 29 -7.52 10.73 2.10
N TRP A 30 -6.40 10.26 1.55
CA TRP A 30 -5.99 8.86 1.63
C TRP A 30 -5.80 8.40 3.08
N ILE A 31 -5.20 9.24 3.93
CA ILE A 31 -4.98 8.87 5.35
C ILE A 31 -6.29 8.72 6.12
N GLU A 32 -7.36 9.38 5.69
CA GLU A 32 -8.67 9.24 6.32
C GLU A 32 -9.29 7.85 6.14
N LEU A 33 -8.79 7.07 5.18
CA LEU A 33 -9.19 5.67 4.99
C LEU A 33 -8.63 4.74 6.06
N TRP A 34 -7.61 5.17 6.78
CA TRP A 34 -6.92 4.38 7.78
C TRP A 34 -7.56 4.59 9.17
N ALA A 35 -7.61 3.50 9.97
CA ALA A 35 -7.98 3.62 11.38
C ALA A 35 -6.94 4.43 12.14
N ASP A 36 -7.35 5.09 13.23
CA ASP A 36 -6.44 5.91 14.03
C ASP A 36 -5.25 5.12 14.57
N ASP A 37 -5.48 3.86 14.92
CA ASP A 37 -4.49 2.93 15.46
C ASP A 37 -3.98 1.92 14.43
N ALA A 38 -4.10 2.23 13.15
CA ALA A 38 -3.72 1.32 12.08
C ALA A 38 -2.25 0.92 12.16
N VAL A 39 -1.97 -0.29 11.72
CA VAL A 39 -0.60 -0.83 11.63
C VAL A 39 -0.30 -1.13 10.16
N CYS A 40 0.84 -0.63 9.70
CA CYS A 40 1.36 -0.87 8.37
C CYS A 40 2.71 -1.58 8.49
N GLU A 41 2.87 -2.72 7.83
CA GLU A 41 4.09 -3.52 7.93
C GLU A 41 4.73 -3.73 6.56
N PHE A 42 6.07 -3.74 6.57
CA PHE A 42 6.90 -4.00 5.40
C PHE A 42 7.92 -5.09 5.75
N PRO A 43 7.54 -6.38 5.67
CA PRO A 43 8.42 -7.47 6.13
C PRO A 43 9.78 -7.55 5.43
N PHE A 44 9.87 -7.06 4.18
CA PHE A 44 11.10 -7.10 3.39
C PHE A 44 11.78 -5.72 3.29
N ALA A 45 11.50 -4.82 4.25
CA ALA A 45 12.17 -3.52 4.27
C ALA A 45 13.68 -3.69 4.44
N ASP A 46 14.44 -2.85 3.73
CA ASP A 46 15.89 -2.82 3.83
C ASP A 46 16.33 -2.39 5.25
N PRO A 47 17.50 -2.83 5.72
CA PRO A 47 18.07 -2.32 6.96
C PRO A 47 18.15 -0.78 6.94
N GLY A 48 17.75 -0.16 8.02
CA GLY A 48 17.71 1.30 8.14
C GLY A 48 16.42 1.95 7.70
N ARG A 49 15.49 1.17 7.10
CA ARG A 49 14.14 1.64 6.79
C ARG A 49 13.14 1.02 7.77
N PRO A 50 12.02 1.72 8.05
CA PRO A 50 11.02 1.17 8.96
C PRO A 50 10.38 -0.08 8.37
N SER A 51 10.27 -1.14 9.20
CA SER A 51 9.53 -2.34 8.86
C SER A 51 8.09 -2.31 9.38
N ARG A 52 7.78 -1.33 10.22
CA ARG A 52 6.46 -1.17 10.83
C ARG A 52 6.18 0.30 11.11
N LEU A 53 4.97 0.73 10.77
CA LEU A 53 4.44 2.06 11.08
C LEU A 53 3.16 1.87 11.89
N THR A 54 2.99 2.69 12.93
CA THR A 54 1.81 2.62 13.79
C THR A 54 1.14 3.98 13.87
N GLY A 55 -0.14 4.02 13.55
CA GLY A 55 -0.96 5.22 13.60
C GLY A 55 -0.88 6.08 12.35
N GLN A 56 -1.89 6.92 12.19
CA GLN A 56 -2.04 7.76 10.99
C GLN A 56 -0.86 8.69 10.75
N ALA A 57 -0.31 9.30 11.80
CA ALA A 57 0.78 10.27 11.65
C ALA A 57 2.03 9.64 11.02
N GLU A 58 2.46 8.49 11.54
CA GLU A 58 3.63 7.78 10.99
C GLU A 58 3.39 7.32 9.55
N ILE A 59 2.20 6.80 9.28
CA ILE A 59 1.85 6.29 7.95
C ILE A 59 1.80 7.43 6.93
N LEU A 60 1.21 8.56 7.31
CA LEU A 60 1.13 9.73 6.44
C LEU A 60 2.50 10.32 6.14
N ASP A 61 3.35 10.47 7.16
CA ASP A 61 4.71 10.99 6.99
C ASP A 61 5.53 10.11 6.05
N TYR A 62 5.43 8.79 6.20
CA TYR A 62 6.10 7.84 5.32
C TYR A 62 5.63 8.00 3.87
N MET A 63 4.32 8.10 3.65
CA MET A 63 3.77 8.21 2.30
C MET A 63 4.11 9.54 1.66
N LYS A 64 4.12 10.65 2.40
CA LYS A 64 4.50 11.96 1.87
C LYS A 64 5.95 12.02 1.40
N ALA A 65 6.83 11.23 2.01
CA ALA A 65 8.23 11.15 1.61
C ALA A 65 8.45 10.23 0.40
N TYR A 66 7.51 9.37 0.07
CA TYR A 66 7.66 8.36 -0.98
C TYR A 66 7.94 8.95 -2.38
N PRO A 67 7.26 10.02 -2.83
CA PRO A 67 7.55 10.60 -4.15
C PRO A 67 8.97 11.15 -4.31
N GLU A 68 9.66 11.46 -3.21
CA GLU A 68 11.06 11.89 -3.24
C GLU A 68 12.00 10.72 -3.55
N THR A 69 11.54 9.50 -3.33
CA THR A 69 12.31 8.27 -3.52
C THR A 69 12.00 7.63 -4.86
N ILE A 70 10.72 7.53 -5.21
CA ILE A 70 10.25 6.86 -6.42
C ILE A 70 9.22 7.73 -7.11
N SER A 71 9.44 7.97 -8.41
CA SER A 71 8.45 8.58 -9.28
C SER A 71 7.60 7.47 -9.88
N ILE A 72 6.32 7.43 -9.50
CA ILE A 72 5.38 6.43 -10.01
C ILE A 72 4.83 6.91 -11.35
N GLU A 73 4.99 6.07 -12.39
CA GLU A 73 4.49 6.36 -13.74
C GLU A 73 3.16 5.66 -14.01
N GLY A 74 2.89 4.55 -13.34
CA GLY A 74 1.63 3.83 -13.49
C GLY A 74 1.51 2.61 -12.62
N VAL A 75 0.27 2.12 -12.53
CA VAL A 75 -0.09 0.87 -11.86
C VAL A 75 -0.54 -0.12 -12.93
N GLN A 76 0.02 -1.33 -12.92
CA GLN A 76 -0.26 -2.37 -13.88
C GLN A 76 -0.65 -3.67 -13.18
N ASP A 77 -1.37 -4.52 -13.89
CA ASP A 77 -1.69 -5.89 -13.45
C ASP A 77 -2.36 -5.94 -12.08
N LEU A 78 -3.25 -4.98 -11.80
CA LEU A 78 -3.99 -4.92 -10.54
C LEU A 78 -4.96 -6.10 -10.46
N GLN A 79 -4.80 -6.93 -9.43
CA GLN A 79 -5.68 -8.07 -9.14
C GLN A 79 -6.12 -8.02 -7.70
N LEU A 80 -7.42 -8.18 -7.48
CA LEU A 80 -8.02 -8.19 -6.15
C LEU A 80 -8.52 -9.60 -5.83
N HIS A 81 -8.09 -10.14 -4.68
CA HIS A 81 -8.43 -11.49 -4.24
C HIS A 81 -9.14 -11.42 -2.87
N PRO A 82 -10.49 -11.35 -2.82
CA PRO A 82 -11.20 -11.38 -1.54
C PRO A 82 -10.90 -12.66 -0.77
N GLY A 83 -10.65 -12.51 0.54
CA GLY A 83 -10.38 -13.63 1.41
C GLY A 83 -11.66 -14.31 1.92
N LEU A 84 -11.46 -15.43 2.63
CA LEU A 84 -12.57 -16.10 3.34
C LEU A 84 -13.16 -15.20 4.43
N ASP A 85 -12.28 -14.47 5.14
CA ASP A 85 -12.71 -13.39 6.03
C ASP A 85 -13.08 -12.19 5.16
N PRO A 86 -14.35 -11.72 5.21
CA PRO A 86 -14.78 -10.62 4.35
C PRO A 86 -14.09 -9.28 4.63
N HIS A 87 -13.42 -9.14 5.78
CA HIS A 87 -12.64 -7.97 6.13
C HIS A 87 -11.23 -7.96 5.50
N VAL A 88 -10.82 -9.07 4.87
CA VAL A 88 -9.48 -9.23 4.31
C VAL A 88 -9.51 -9.21 2.79
N LEU A 89 -8.62 -8.43 2.20
CA LEU A 89 -8.41 -8.40 0.76
C LEU A 89 -6.92 -8.56 0.47
N VAL A 90 -6.58 -9.45 -0.44
CA VAL A 90 -5.24 -9.56 -1.00
C VAL A 90 -5.21 -8.82 -2.33
N VAL A 91 -4.22 -7.96 -2.49
CA VAL A 91 -4.04 -7.15 -3.70
C VAL A 91 -2.68 -7.45 -4.30
N GLU A 92 -2.65 -7.76 -5.59
CA GLU A 92 -1.42 -7.85 -6.35
C GLU A 92 -1.38 -6.72 -7.37
N LEU A 93 -0.23 -6.08 -7.52
CA LEU A 93 -0.04 -5.04 -8.52
C LEU A 93 1.43 -4.88 -8.88
N THR A 94 1.68 -4.27 -10.03
CA THR A 94 3.00 -3.82 -10.44
C THR A 94 3.01 -2.30 -10.52
N ILE A 95 4.00 -1.68 -9.89
CA ILE A 95 4.28 -0.27 -10.03
C ILE A 95 5.35 -0.10 -11.10
N ALA A 96 5.05 0.67 -12.13
CA ALA A 96 6.04 1.13 -13.10
C ALA A 96 6.50 2.51 -12.65
N GLY A 97 7.81 2.67 -12.46
CA GLY A 97 8.34 3.92 -11.94
C GLY A 97 9.84 4.08 -12.20
N THR A 98 10.39 5.12 -11.62
CA THR A 98 11.81 5.47 -11.71
C THR A 98 12.33 5.84 -10.33
N ALA A 99 13.47 5.28 -9.95
CA ALA A 99 14.16 5.67 -8.72
C ALA A 99 14.71 7.10 -8.89
N ALA A 100 14.26 8.01 -8.02
CA ALA A 100 14.56 9.44 -8.18
C ALA A 100 16.04 9.75 -8.12
N GLN A 101 16.81 9.07 -7.26
CA GLN A 101 18.24 9.36 -7.05
C GLN A 101 19.14 8.80 -8.14
N THR A 102 18.79 7.68 -8.76
CA THR A 102 19.62 6.99 -9.74
C THR A 102 19.14 7.14 -11.17
N GLY A 103 17.87 7.47 -11.38
CA GLY A 103 17.23 7.49 -12.68
C GLY A 103 16.95 6.11 -13.26
N ARG A 104 17.19 5.04 -12.49
CA ARG A 104 16.99 3.68 -12.95
C ARG A 104 15.53 3.29 -12.88
N PRO A 105 15.08 2.33 -13.75
CA PRO A 105 13.73 1.79 -13.67
C PRO A 105 13.44 1.17 -12.30
N TYR A 106 12.23 1.41 -11.81
CA TYR A 106 11.70 0.77 -10.61
C TYR A 106 10.38 0.11 -11.00
N ASN A 107 10.46 -1.11 -11.51
CA ASN A 107 9.30 -1.91 -11.88
C ASN A 107 9.10 -2.94 -10.78
N GLN A 108 8.31 -2.58 -9.77
CA GLN A 108 8.17 -3.37 -8.56
C GLN A 108 6.84 -4.09 -8.51
N GLN A 109 6.90 -5.37 -8.15
CA GLN A 109 5.71 -6.17 -7.86
C GLN A 109 5.42 -6.13 -6.38
N TYR A 110 4.15 -5.94 -6.04
CA TYR A 110 3.67 -5.90 -4.66
C TYR A 110 2.59 -6.94 -4.43
N VAL A 111 2.62 -7.54 -3.24
CA VAL A 111 1.49 -8.28 -2.68
C VAL A 111 1.12 -7.61 -1.38
N ILE A 112 -0.14 -7.22 -1.26
CA ILE A 112 -0.66 -6.49 -0.11
C ILE A 112 -1.73 -7.36 0.54
N ILE A 113 -1.65 -7.50 1.87
CA ILE A 113 -2.71 -8.11 2.67
C ILE A 113 -3.32 -6.99 3.51
N ALA A 114 -4.55 -6.62 3.20
CA ALA A 114 -5.27 -5.53 3.85
C ALA A 114 -6.42 -6.07 4.70
N ARG A 115 -6.56 -5.56 5.92
CA ARG A 115 -7.66 -5.89 6.83
C ARG A 115 -8.41 -4.61 7.20
N ALA A 116 -9.71 -4.64 6.97
CA ALA A 116 -10.61 -3.55 7.36
C ALA A 116 -11.26 -3.83 8.72
N ARG A 117 -11.54 -2.77 9.46
CA ARG A 117 -12.30 -2.78 10.71
C ARG A 117 -13.16 -1.52 10.74
N ASP A 118 -14.46 -1.70 10.93
CA ASP A 118 -15.42 -0.57 11.00
C ASP A 118 -15.31 0.39 9.80
N GLY A 119 -15.12 -0.18 8.61
CA GLY A 119 -15.03 0.60 7.38
C GLY A 119 -13.70 1.33 7.15
N LYS A 120 -12.71 1.08 8.00
CA LYS A 120 -11.38 1.68 7.91
C LYS A 120 -10.31 0.60 7.74
N LEU A 121 -9.20 0.99 7.13
CA LEU A 121 -8.04 0.12 6.98
C LEU A 121 -7.32 0.04 8.33
N ALA A 122 -7.34 -1.15 8.96
CA ALA A 122 -6.80 -1.35 10.30
C ALA A 122 -5.42 -1.99 10.29
N HIS A 123 -5.16 -2.87 9.33
CA HIS A 123 -3.89 -3.56 9.20
C HIS A 123 -3.54 -3.71 7.73
N TYR A 124 -2.30 -3.40 7.38
CA TYR A 124 -1.81 -3.41 6.02
C TYR A 124 -0.42 -4.01 6.03
N ARG A 125 -0.19 -5.06 5.24
CA ARG A 125 1.12 -5.67 5.10
C ARG A 125 1.48 -5.75 3.63
N GLU A 126 2.63 -5.20 3.27
CA GLU A 126 3.06 -5.09 1.90
C GLU A 126 4.38 -5.82 1.70
N TYR A 127 4.38 -6.74 0.76
CA TYR A 127 5.56 -7.46 0.31
C TYR A 127 5.98 -6.94 -1.06
N TRP A 128 7.27 -6.82 -1.27
CA TRP A 128 7.82 -6.48 -2.57
C TRP A 128 9.07 -7.31 -2.85
N ASN A 129 9.61 -7.20 -4.08
CA ASN A 129 10.83 -7.90 -4.46
C ASN A 129 12.04 -7.05 -4.08
N PRO A 130 12.82 -7.44 -3.05
CA PRO A 130 13.97 -6.65 -2.60
C PRO A 130 15.10 -6.59 -3.63
N LEU A 131 15.16 -7.53 -4.57
CA LEU A 131 16.16 -7.51 -5.65
C LEU A 131 15.93 -6.34 -6.60
N VAL A 132 14.66 -6.02 -6.90
CA VAL A 132 14.31 -4.85 -7.72
C VAL A 132 14.74 -3.56 -7.02
N SER A 133 14.44 -3.44 -5.73
CA SER A 133 14.84 -2.27 -4.94
C SER A 133 16.36 -2.12 -4.89
N ALA A 134 17.07 -3.21 -4.63
CA ALA A 134 18.53 -3.20 -4.56
C ALA A 134 19.16 -2.72 -5.85
N GLU A 135 18.67 -3.18 -7.00
CA GLU A 135 19.18 -2.77 -8.32
C GLU A 135 18.84 -1.31 -8.63
N ALA A 136 17.60 -0.90 -8.37
CA ALA A 136 17.14 0.46 -8.68
C ALA A 136 17.88 1.52 -7.86
N PHE A 137 18.24 1.22 -6.61
CA PHE A 137 18.92 2.16 -5.72
C PHE A 137 20.44 1.94 -5.62
N ALA A 138 21.00 0.99 -6.34
CA ALA A 138 22.44 0.75 -6.36
C ALA A 138 23.19 1.99 -6.88
N ARG A 139 24.27 2.33 -6.22
CA ARG A 139 25.14 3.45 -6.62
C ARG A 139 26.20 3.00 -7.61
#